data_1b19df6ad3c5dd484b0bba284eab5861
#
_entry.id   1b19df6ad3c5dd484b0bba284eab5861
#
_cell.length_a   1.000
_cell.length_b   1.000
_cell.length_c   1.000
_cell.angle_alpha   90.00
_cell.angle_beta   90.00
_cell.angle_gamma   90.00
#
_symmetry.space_group_name_H-M   'P 1'
#
loop_
_entity.id
_entity.type
_entity.pdbx_description
1 polymer ?
#
loop_
_entity_poly.entity_id
_entity_poly.type
_entity_poly.pdbx_seq_one_letter_code
_entity_poly.pdbx_strand_id
1 'polypeptide(L)'
;NDISDNEKKEIQKRWVFSFDEKNSINLTEEELLWIKNNPIIKIGADANWPPFEYVDSSGNYQGIASEYLNLITKYTGLQFEVNADNWYTTISKTKNKELDMLACVAKTADREEYLDFTLPFLSIDVVVIAKKELQIKNFDEIKNYKVAVQKGNFVYENLIKKYPNIEFIFATSNKEAFELVSYGKADVFIGNMPVFSYFVEKEMLTNLEIKFKADFEKIDLSMAVLKGKETLFNIIQKVMPEIIEDEKEKINKKW
;
A
#
# COMPACT_ATOMS: atom_id res chain seq x y z
N ASN A 1 29.42 43.50 -13.19
CA ASN A 1 27.97 43.39 -13.43
C ASN A 1 27.35 42.57 -12.29
N ASP A 2 26.89 43.26 -11.28
CA ASP A 2 26.24 42.63 -10.14
C ASP A 2 24.79 42.25 -10.55
N ILE A 3 24.50 40.98 -10.47
CA ILE A 3 23.14 40.45 -10.67
C ILE A 3 22.28 40.97 -9.50
N SER A 4 21.18 41.64 -9.81
CA SER A 4 20.26 42.18 -8.79
C SER A 4 19.66 41.05 -7.93
N ASP A 5 19.27 41.37 -6.70
CA ASP A 5 18.65 40.38 -5.80
C ASP A 5 17.35 39.82 -6.36
N ASN A 6 16.62 40.56 -7.21
CA ASN A 6 15.48 40.06 -7.95
C ASN A 6 15.88 39.06 -9.04
N GLU A 7 16.94 39.32 -9.78
CA GLU A 7 17.45 38.37 -10.79
C GLU A 7 18.04 37.12 -10.14
N LYS A 8 18.68 37.24 -8.98
CA LYS A 8 19.13 36.08 -8.18
C LYS A 8 17.93 35.22 -7.71
N LYS A 9 16.85 35.86 -7.25
CA LYS A 9 15.60 35.18 -6.90
C LYS A 9 14.92 34.50 -8.09
N GLU A 10 14.93 35.17 -9.26
CA GLU A 10 14.37 34.58 -10.49
C GLU A 10 15.23 33.43 -11.02
N ILE A 11 16.58 33.56 -10.95
CA ILE A 11 17.50 32.47 -11.30
C ILE A 11 17.35 31.30 -10.31
N GLN A 12 17.26 31.57 -9.00
CA GLN A 12 16.98 30.52 -8.01
C GLN A 12 15.63 29.85 -8.25
N LYS A 13 14.57 30.60 -8.56
CA LYS A 13 13.29 30.04 -8.97
C LYS A 13 13.43 29.13 -10.22
N ARG A 14 14.14 29.56 -11.24
CA ARG A 14 14.38 28.75 -12.46
C ARG A 14 15.21 27.50 -12.23
N TRP A 15 16.21 27.53 -11.35
CA TRP A 15 17.08 26.38 -11.07
C TRP A 15 16.48 25.39 -10.06
N VAL A 16 15.65 25.87 -9.15
CA VAL A 16 14.94 25.03 -8.17
C VAL A 16 13.64 24.46 -8.78
N PHE A 17 13.06 25.13 -9.78
CA PHE A 17 11.77 24.79 -10.38
C PHE A 17 11.80 24.82 -11.91
N SER A 18 12.68 24.03 -12.54
CA SER A 18 12.43 23.59 -13.92
C SER A 18 11.39 22.46 -13.92
N PHE A 19 10.29 22.65 -13.21
CA PHE A 19 9.09 21.83 -13.36
C PHE A 19 8.35 22.31 -14.61
N ASP A 20 8.03 21.38 -15.51
CA ASP A 20 7.12 21.61 -16.63
C ASP A 20 5.89 22.36 -16.11
N GLU A 21 5.58 23.54 -16.66
CA GLU A 21 4.45 24.39 -16.21
C GLU A 21 3.08 23.67 -16.25
N LYS A 22 2.99 22.49 -16.84
CA LYS A 22 1.80 21.64 -16.91
C LYS A 22 1.51 20.81 -15.65
N ASN A 23 2.44 20.71 -14.70
CA ASN A 23 2.33 19.80 -13.54
C ASN A 23 2.64 20.48 -12.20
N SER A 24 2.42 21.78 -12.05
CA SER A 24 2.69 22.48 -10.79
C SER A 24 1.56 22.27 -9.77
N ILE A 25 1.83 21.47 -8.75
CA ILE A 25 0.99 21.42 -7.56
C ILE A 25 1.10 22.75 -6.82
N ASN A 26 -0.03 23.26 -6.35
CA ASN A 26 -0.07 24.50 -5.60
C ASN A 26 0.40 24.29 -4.14
N LEU A 27 1.72 24.12 -3.97
CA LEU A 27 2.35 24.05 -2.64
C LEU A 27 2.56 25.47 -2.11
N THR A 28 2.29 25.65 -0.82
CA THR A 28 2.56 26.91 -0.12
C THR A 28 4.07 27.13 0.09
N GLU A 29 4.46 28.38 0.36
CA GLU A 29 5.86 28.68 0.70
C GLU A 29 6.34 27.91 1.94
N GLU A 30 5.46 27.71 2.91
CA GLU A 30 5.72 26.91 4.11
C GLU A 30 5.96 25.43 3.79
N GLU A 31 5.15 24.84 2.89
CA GLU A 31 5.32 23.46 2.44
C GLU A 31 6.61 23.27 1.64
N LEU A 32 6.94 24.22 0.77
CA LEU A 32 8.21 24.21 0.03
C LEU A 32 9.43 24.32 0.96
N LEU A 33 9.35 25.16 1.96
CA LEU A 33 10.40 25.27 2.98
C LEU A 33 10.49 23.99 3.82
N TRP A 34 9.36 23.39 4.14
CA TRP A 34 9.31 22.13 4.88
C TRP A 34 9.96 21.00 4.08
N ILE A 35 9.64 20.85 2.78
CA ILE A 35 10.28 19.87 1.88
C ILE A 35 11.79 20.05 1.86
N LYS A 36 12.26 21.29 1.73
CA LYS A 36 13.70 21.60 1.73
C LYS A 36 14.39 21.15 3.02
N ASN A 37 13.73 21.28 4.15
CA ASN A 37 14.26 20.90 5.46
C ASN A 37 14.08 19.43 5.80
N ASN A 38 13.15 18.73 5.11
CA ASN A 38 12.81 17.32 5.31
C ASN A 38 12.80 16.58 3.96
N PRO A 39 13.92 16.53 3.23
CA PRO A 39 13.93 16.02 1.86
C PRO A 39 13.74 14.50 1.77
N ILE A 40 13.98 13.76 2.86
CA ILE A 40 13.89 12.30 2.91
C ILE A 40 12.81 11.89 3.88
N ILE A 41 11.85 11.10 3.38
CA ILE A 41 10.73 10.56 4.14
C ILE A 41 10.91 9.05 4.29
N LYS A 42 10.86 8.56 5.53
CA LYS A 42 10.98 7.12 5.84
C LYS A 42 9.64 6.44 5.63
N ILE A 43 9.58 5.53 4.67
CA ILE A 43 8.37 4.79 4.32
C ILE A 43 8.45 3.36 4.80
N GLY A 44 7.38 2.87 5.41
CA GLY A 44 7.14 1.45 5.63
C GLY A 44 6.40 0.82 4.45
N ALA A 45 6.82 -0.38 4.07
CA ALA A 45 6.19 -1.16 3.01
C ALA A 45 6.18 -2.66 3.35
N ASP A 46 5.20 -3.40 2.79
CA ASP A 46 5.22 -4.86 2.82
C ASP A 46 6.16 -5.39 1.72
N ALA A 47 7.20 -6.12 2.12
CA ALA A 47 8.14 -6.71 1.18
C ALA A 47 7.53 -7.84 0.32
N ASN A 48 6.29 -8.30 0.62
CA ASN A 48 5.72 -9.52 0.06
C ASN A 48 4.23 -9.39 -0.35
N TRP A 49 3.82 -8.24 -0.86
CA TRP A 49 2.43 -7.98 -1.28
C TRP A 49 2.29 -7.57 -2.77
N PRO A 50 2.81 -8.39 -3.71
CA PRO A 50 2.63 -8.11 -5.13
C PRO A 50 1.17 -8.25 -5.58
N PRO A 51 0.70 -7.49 -6.57
CA PRO A 51 1.42 -6.47 -7.35
C PRO A 51 1.44 -5.08 -6.68
N PHE A 52 0.90 -4.93 -5.47
CA PHE A 52 0.77 -3.62 -4.82
C PHE A 52 2.11 -3.06 -4.38
N GLU A 53 2.86 -3.84 -3.60
CA GLU A 53 4.21 -3.50 -3.15
C GLU A 53 5.00 -4.77 -2.77
N TYR A 54 6.26 -4.83 -3.16
CA TYR A 54 7.14 -5.95 -2.82
C TYR A 54 8.59 -5.61 -3.11
N VAL A 55 9.50 -6.45 -2.62
CA VAL A 55 10.93 -6.39 -2.97
C VAL A 55 11.23 -7.51 -3.96
N ASP A 56 11.81 -7.15 -5.11
CA ASP A 56 12.18 -8.13 -6.12
C ASP A 56 13.45 -8.91 -5.74
N SER A 57 13.82 -9.91 -6.55
CA SER A 57 15.01 -10.76 -6.31
C SER A 57 16.34 -9.98 -6.35
N SER A 58 16.35 -8.76 -6.87
CA SER A 58 17.52 -7.87 -6.92
C SER A 58 17.56 -6.90 -5.73
N GLY A 59 16.57 -6.96 -4.83
CA GLY A 59 16.45 -6.08 -3.67
C GLY A 59 15.79 -4.74 -3.95
N ASN A 60 15.18 -4.55 -5.12
CA ASN A 60 14.50 -3.30 -5.47
C ASN A 60 13.03 -3.33 -5.02
N TYR A 61 12.57 -2.21 -4.45
CA TYR A 61 11.16 -2.00 -4.15
C TYR A 61 10.36 -1.77 -5.42
N GLN A 62 9.31 -2.54 -5.62
CA GLN A 62 8.49 -2.61 -6.82
C GLN A 62 6.99 -2.61 -6.46
N GLY A 63 6.15 -2.44 -7.48
CA GLY A 63 4.71 -2.54 -7.36
C GLY A 63 3.98 -1.22 -7.64
N ILE A 64 2.65 -1.28 -7.60
CA ILE A 64 1.78 -0.11 -7.85
C ILE A 64 2.17 1.06 -6.95
N ALA A 65 2.41 0.81 -5.65
CA ALA A 65 2.79 1.85 -4.70
C ALA A 65 4.11 2.54 -5.07
N SER A 66 5.09 1.80 -5.61
CA SER A 66 6.37 2.38 -6.04
C SER A 66 6.19 3.39 -7.17
N GLU A 67 5.25 3.15 -8.09
CA GLU A 67 4.94 4.07 -9.19
C GLU A 67 4.32 5.36 -8.66
N TYR A 68 3.38 5.25 -7.70
CA TYR A 68 2.80 6.43 -7.06
C TYR A 68 3.83 7.24 -6.27
N LEU A 69 4.77 6.59 -5.57
CA LEU A 69 5.88 7.29 -4.89
C LEU A 69 6.77 8.04 -5.89
N ASN A 70 7.06 7.45 -7.04
CA ASN A 70 7.82 8.10 -8.12
C ASN A 70 7.08 9.34 -8.65
N LEU A 71 5.74 9.27 -8.78
CA LEU A 71 4.94 10.43 -9.17
C LEU A 71 4.98 11.52 -8.09
N ILE A 72 4.85 11.15 -6.81
CA ILE A 72 4.95 12.13 -5.72
C ILE A 72 6.33 12.80 -5.71
N THR A 73 7.41 12.02 -5.89
CA THR A 73 8.76 12.58 -6.05
C THR A 73 8.82 13.56 -7.22
N LYS A 74 8.26 13.19 -8.38
CA LYS A 74 8.20 14.05 -9.57
C LYS A 74 7.47 15.37 -9.30
N TYR A 75 6.35 15.32 -8.58
CA TYR A 75 5.51 16.49 -8.31
C TYR A 75 6.02 17.37 -7.16
N THR A 76 6.73 16.82 -6.18
CA THR A 76 7.10 17.55 -4.93
C THR A 76 8.59 17.70 -4.72
N GLY A 77 9.41 16.86 -5.33
CA GLY A 77 10.85 16.77 -5.03
C GLY A 77 11.17 15.95 -3.77
N LEU A 78 10.18 15.48 -3.01
CA LEU A 78 10.41 14.58 -1.87
C LEU A 78 11.11 13.30 -2.31
N GLN A 79 12.03 12.82 -1.49
CA GLN A 79 12.69 11.52 -1.67
C GLN A 79 12.20 10.54 -0.61
N PHE A 80 12.11 9.28 -0.98
CA PHE A 80 11.58 8.25 -0.11
C PHE A 80 12.65 7.20 0.22
N GLU A 81 12.92 7.02 1.51
CA GLU A 81 13.69 5.90 2.03
C GLU A 81 12.75 4.76 2.39
N VAL A 82 12.69 3.73 1.53
CA VAL A 82 11.75 2.62 1.72
C VAL A 82 12.34 1.57 2.66
N ASN A 83 11.67 1.35 3.77
CA ASN A 83 11.96 0.31 4.75
C ASN A 83 10.95 -0.84 4.56
N ALA A 84 11.22 -1.73 3.62
CA ALA A 84 10.38 -2.89 3.36
C ALA A 84 10.74 -4.05 4.29
N ASP A 85 9.73 -4.63 4.94
CA ASP A 85 9.85 -5.75 5.87
C ASP A 85 8.58 -6.63 5.74
N ASN A 86 8.45 -7.69 6.54
CA ASN A 86 7.16 -8.33 6.68
C ASN A 86 6.14 -7.33 7.29
N TRP A 87 4.88 -7.46 6.88
CA TRP A 87 3.85 -6.49 7.25
C TRP A 87 3.70 -6.25 8.75
N TYR A 88 3.79 -7.30 9.56
CA TYR A 88 3.68 -7.18 11.02
C TYR A 88 4.79 -6.31 11.62
N THR A 89 6.02 -6.49 11.15
CA THR A 89 7.18 -5.66 11.56
C THR A 89 7.00 -4.23 11.10
N THR A 90 6.57 -4.02 9.86
CA THR A 90 6.31 -2.69 9.28
C THR A 90 5.27 -1.92 10.11
N ILE A 91 4.14 -2.54 10.45
CA ILE A 91 3.12 -1.95 11.32
C ILE A 91 3.68 -1.63 12.72
N SER A 92 4.49 -2.52 13.29
CA SER A 92 5.11 -2.30 14.61
C SER A 92 6.07 -1.11 14.59
N LYS A 93 6.94 -1.01 13.59
CA LYS A 93 7.85 0.14 13.40
C LYS A 93 7.07 1.45 13.23
N THR A 94 5.95 1.42 12.48
CA THR A 94 5.10 2.60 12.29
C THR A 94 4.48 3.06 13.62
N LYS A 95 3.92 2.14 14.39
CA LYS A 95 3.36 2.45 15.73
C LYS A 95 4.42 3.01 16.69
N ASN A 96 5.65 2.51 16.59
CA ASN A 96 6.80 3.00 17.37
C ASN A 96 7.37 4.32 16.87
N LYS A 97 6.78 4.92 15.81
CA LYS A 97 7.22 6.19 15.20
C LYS A 97 8.63 6.14 14.57
N GLU A 98 9.07 4.96 14.16
CA GLU A 98 10.34 4.76 13.46
C GLU A 98 10.23 5.09 11.97
N LEU A 99 8.99 5.12 11.43
CA LEU A 99 8.62 5.44 10.05
C LEU A 99 7.71 6.67 10.02
N ASP A 100 7.71 7.37 8.90
CA ASP A 100 6.91 8.59 8.70
C ASP A 100 5.54 8.29 8.10
N MET A 101 5.48 7.29 7.22
CA MET A 101 4.26 6.90 6.50
C MET A 101 4.32 5.47 5.99
N LEU A 102 3.18 4.96 5.54
CA LEU A 102 3.03 3.70 4.82
C LEU A 102 2.67 3.99 3.35
N ALA A 103 3.28 3.24 2.43
CA ALA A 103 3.10 3.44 0.99
C ALA A 103 1.76 2.92 0.48
N CYS A 104 1.32 1.75 0.98
CA CYS A 104 0.09 1.08 0.53
C CYS A 104 -0.59 0.39 1.71
N VAL A 105 -1.73 0.89 2.14
CA VAL A 105 -2.38 0.37 3.33
C VAL A 105 -3.91 0.47 3.24
N ALA A 106 -4.59 -0.59 3.66
CA ALA A 106 -6.03 -0.59 3.85
C ALA A 106 -6.40 0.18 5.12
N LYS A 107 -7.42 1.03 5.01
CA LYS A 107 -7.96 1.78 6.14
C LYS A 107 -8.75 0.85 7.07
N THR A 108 -8.44 0.88 8.36
CA THR A 108 -9.21 0.22 9.43
C THR A 108 -9.36 1.15 10.63
N ALA A 109 -10.38 0.95 11.46
CA ALA A 109 -10.60 1.77 12.65
C ALA A 109 -9.37 1.78 13.58
N ASP A 110 -8.72 0.63 13.76
CA ASP A 110 -7.55 0.51 14.63
C ASP A 110 -6.33 1.28 14.08
N ARG A 111 -6.24 1.41 12.75
CA ARG A 111 -5.16 2.16 12.08
C ARG A 111 -5.43 3.66 12.08
N GLU A 112 -6.70 4.08 12.02
CA GLU A 112 -7.10 5.48 12.15
C GLU A 112 -6.74 6.09 13.51
N GLU A 113 -6.44 5.30 14.52
CA GLU A 113 -5.97 5.81 15.81
C GLU A 113 -4.61 6.51 15.71
N TYR A 114 -3.73 6.05 14.79
CA TYR A 114 -2.35 6.55 14.69
C TYR A 114 -1.93 7.00 13.28
N LEU A 115 -2.80 6.85 12.26
CA LEU A 115 -2.54 7.25 10.87
C LEU A 115 -3.62 8.19 10.34
N ASP A 116 -3.19 9.10 9.48
CA ASP A 116 -4.04 9.91 8.61
C ASP A 116 -3.95 9.36 7.18
N PHE A 117 -5.10 9.02 6.58
CA PHE A 117 -5.19 8.35 5.29
C PHE A 117 -5.43 9.36 4.16
N THR A 118 -4.63 9.27 3.10
CA THR A 118 -4.84 10.04 1.87
C THR A 118 -6.09 9.57 1.13
N LEU A 119 -6.47 10.30 0.07
CA LEU A 119 -7.41 9.75 -0.91
C LEU A 119 -6.90 8.40 -1.41
N PRO A 120 -7.79 7.42 -1.58
CA PRO A 120 -7.40 6.12 -2.10
C PRO A 120 -6.96 6.22 -3.56
N PHE A 121 -5.93 5.46 -3.90
CA PHE A 121 -5.47 5.35 -5.28
C PHE A 121 -5.94 4.05 -5.96
N LEU A 122 -6.46 3.10 -5.19
CA LEU A 122 -6.97 1.83 -5.70
C LEU A 122 -8.06 1.28 -4.78
N SER A 123 -9.08 0.63 -5.36
CA SER A 123 -10.11 -0.11 -4.62
C SER A 123 -10.12 -1.56 -5.10
N ILE A 124 -10.04 -2.51 -4.18
CA ILE A 124 -9.89 -3.94 -4.46
C ILE A 124 -11.00 -4.77 -3.85
N ASP A 125 -11.35 -5.86 -4.53
CA ASP A 125 -12.27 -6.87 -4.03
C ASP A 125 -11.52 -7.90 -3.17
N VAL A 126 -12.17 -8.33 -2.10
CA VAL A 126 -11.72 -9.45 -1.27
C VAL A 126 -12.41 -10.72 -1.72
N VAL A 127 -11.65 -11.79 -1.85
CA VAL A 127 -12.13 -13.09 -2.33
C VAL A 127 -11.77 -14.19 -1.35
N VAL A 128 -12.57 -15.26 -1.36
CA VAL A 128 -12.30 -16.51 -0.65
C VAL A 128 -11.64 -17.48 -1.62
N ILE A 129 -10.48 -17.99 -1.23
CA ILE A 129 -9.65 -18.89 -2.02
C ILE A 129 -9.47 -20.19 -1.25
N ALA A 130 -9.65 -21.31 -1.94
CA ALA A 130 -9.52 -22.64 -1.36
C ALA A 130 -9.05 -23.63 -2.42
N LYS A 131 -8.80 -24.88 -1.99
CA LYS A 131 -8.57 -25.97 -2.94
C LYS A 131 -9.79 -26.20 -3.82
N LYS A 132 -9.57 -26.62 -5.07
CA LYS A 132 -10.63 -26.89 -6.06
C LYS A 132 -11.67 -27.87 -5.56
N GLU A 133 -11.23 -28.91 -4.83
CA GLU A 133 -12.10 -29.95 -4.28
C GLU A 133 -12.95 -29.50 -3.07
N LEU A 134 -12.58 -28.42 -2.37
CA LEU A 134 -13.34 -27.94 -1.23
C LEU A 134 -14.68 -27.34 -1.67
N GLN A 135 -15.77 -27.86 -1.13
CA GLN A 135 -17.10 -27.33 -1.38
C GLN A 135 -17.50 -26.34 -0.28
N ILE A 136 -17.38 -25.06 -0.59
CA ILE A 136 -17.81 -23.94 0.26
C ILE A 136 -18.69 -23.02 -0.58
N LYS A 137 -19.90 -22.68 -0.08
CA LYS A 137 -20.95 -22.04 -0.89
C LYS A 137 -21.14 -20.55 -0.58
N ASN A 138 -20.87 -20.15 0.64
CA ASN A 138 -21.09 -18.78 1.09
C ASN A 138 -20.15 -18.41 2.22
N PHE A 139 -20.13 -17.11 2.53
CA PHE A 139 -19.19 -16.55 3.51
C PHE A 139 -19.48 -17.00 4.95
N ASP A 140 -20.74 -17.30 5.31
CA ASP A 140 -21.09 -17.74 6.67
C ASP A 140 -20.52 -19.12 7.03
N GLU A 141 -20.19 -19.93 6.03
CA GLU A 141 -19.55 -21.24 6.23
C GLU A 141 -18.09 -21.11 6.65
N ILE A 142 -17.44 -19.96 6.46
CA ILE A 142 -16.03 -19.70 6.82
C ILE A 142 -15.72 -20.07 8.28
N LYS A 143 -16.68 -19.84 9.19
CA LYS A 143 -16.54 -20.17 10.62
C LYS A 143 -16.25 -21.65 10.90
N ASN A 144 -16.48 -22.54 9.93
CA ASN A 144 -16.27 -23.99 10.05
C ASN A 144 -14.90 -24.42 9.53
N TYR A 145 -14.08 -23.48 9.04
CA TYR A 145 -12.82 -23.75 8.36
C TYR A 145 -11.64 -23.05 9.05
N LYS A 146 -10.45 -23.62 8.85
CA LYS A 146 -9.19 -22.98 9.23
C LYS A 146 -8.82 -21.92 8.21
N VAL A 147 -8.71 -20.67 8.64
CA VAL A 147 -8.47 -19.54 7.76
C VAL A 147 -7.00 -19.14 7.83
N ALA A 148 -6.25 -19.29 6.74
CA ALA A 148 -4.92 -18.75 6.61
C ALA A 148 -4.99 -17.22 6.45
N VAL A 149 -4.20 -16.49 7.23
CA VAL A 149 -4.08 -15.04 7.15
C VAL A 149 -2.65 -14.59 7.39
N GLN A 150 -2.26 -13.52 6.72
CA GLN A 150 -1.00 -12.86 7.06
C GLN A 150 -1.16 -12.11 8.39
N LYS A 151 -0.19 -12.23 9.28
CA LYS A 151 -0.21 -11.57 10.59
C LYS A 151 -0.26 -10.04 10.43
N GLY A 152 -1.20 -9.39 11.13
CA GLY A 152 -1.43 -7.94 11.04
C GLY A 152 -2.19 -7.50 9.78
N ASN A 153 -2.75 -8.44 9.00
CA ASN A 153 -3.56 -8.14 7.83
C ASN A 153 -4.93 -7.58 8.23
N PHE A 154 -5.46 -6.66 7.42
CA PHE A 154 -6.78 -6.05 7.61
C PHE A 154 -7.94 -7.07 7.61
N VAL A 155 -7.80 -8.17 6.86
CA VAL A 155 -8.79 -9.27 6.85
C VAL A 155 -8.93 -9.86 8.25
N TYR A 156 -7.79 -10.15 8.92
CA TYR A 156 -7.80 -10.64 10.29
C TYR A 156 -8.43 -9.60 11.25
N GLU A 157 -8.03 -8.34 11.15
CA GLU A 157 -8.55 -7.25 12.00
C GLU A 157 -10.08 -7.13 11.92
N ASN A 158 -10.65 -7.33 10.72
CA ASN A 158 -12.10 -7.29 10.51
C ASN A 158 -12.81 -8.59 10.91
N LEU A 159 -12.23 -9.74 10.55
CA LEU A 159 -12.87 -11.05 10.81
C LEU A 159 -12.92 -11.40 12.29
N ILE A 160 -11.85 -11.12 13.05
CA ILE A 160 -11.81 -11.46 14.47
C ILE A 160 -12.90 -10.73 15.27
N LYS A 161 -13.30 -9.53 14.84
CA LYS A 161 -14.40 -8.76 15.47
C LYS A 161 -15.77 -9.37 15.15
N LYS A 162 -15.98 -9.82 13.91
CA LYS A 162 -17.27 -10.38 13.45
C LYS A 162 -17.42 -11.87 13.80
N TYR A 163 -16.32 -12.61 13.76
CA TYR A 163 -16.28 -14.06 13.95
C TYR A 163 -15.15 -14.48 14.91
N PRO A 164 -15.27 -14.22 16.22
CA PRO A 164 -14.19 -14.43 17.19
C PRO A 164 -13.78 -15.91 17.35
N ASN A 165 -14.61 -16.85 16.90
CA ASN A 165 -14.39 -18.29 17.06
C ASN A 165 -13.74 -18.95 15.83
N ILE A 166 -13.39 -18.18 14.79
CA ILE A 166 -12.65 -18.72 13.63
C ILE A 166 -11.25 -19.17 14.07
N GLU A 167 -10.86 -20.37 13.63
CA GLU A 167 -9.47 -20.83 13.78
C GLU A 167 -8.59 -20.16 12.72
N PHE A 168 -7.73 -19.23 13.15
CA PHE A 168 -6.76 -18.57 12.27
C PHE A 168 -5.43 -19.29 12.28
N ILE A 169 -4.89 -19.55 11.09
CA ILE A 169 -3.52 -20.03 10.87
C ILE A 169 -2.71 -18.84 10.35
N PHE A 170 -1.79 -18.35 11.19
CA PHE A 170 -0.99 -17.17 10.85
C PHE A 170 0.20 -17.51 9.97
N ALA A 171 0.36 -16.72 8.91
CA ALA A 171 1.50 -16.75 8.00
C ALA A 171 2.29 -15.43 8.10
N THR A 172 3.57 -15.47 7.73
CA THR A 172 4.44 -14.30 7.68
C THR A 172 4.28 -13.50 6.39
N SER A 173 3.72 -14.12 5.35
CA SER A 173 3.47 -13.51 4.04
C SER A 173 2.23 -14.11 3.38
N ASN A 174 1.71 -13.43 2.34
CA ASN A 174 0.63 -13.96 1.51
C ASN A 174 1.05 -15.26 0.80
N LYS A 175 2.30 -15.36 0.33
CA LYS A 175 2.84 -16.59 -0.28
C LYS A 175 2.70 -17.77 0.67
N GLU A 176 3.20 -17.64 1.90
CA GLU A 176 3.10 -18.69 2.92
C GLU A 176 1.63 -19.04 3.21
N ALA A 177 0.73 -18.04 3.27
CA ALA A 177 -0.69 -18.29 3.49
C ALA A 177 -1.31 -19.14 2.35
N PHE A 178 -0.97 -18.89 1.08
CA PHE A 178 -1.39 -19.72 -0.04
C PHE A 178 -0.81 -21.13 0.02
N GLU A 179 0.45 -21.28 0.40
CA GLU A 179 1.10 -22.57 0.60
C GLU A 179 0.40 -23.40 1.70
N LEU A 180 0.04 -22.77 2.82
CA LEU A 180 -0.71 -23.41 3.89
C LEU A 180 -2.04 -24.01 3.37
N VAL A 181 -2.77 -23.29 2.52
CA VAL A 181 -4.00 -23.79 1.92
C VAL A 181 -3.72 -24.88 0.88
N SER A 182 -2.74 -24.65 0.01
CA SER A 182 -2.34 -25.60 -1.04
C SER A 182 -1.93 -26.96 -0.47
N TYR A 183 -1.21 -26.96 0.67
CA TYR A 183 -0.80 -28.20 1.35
C TYR A 183 -1.82 -28.74 2.35
N GLY A 184 -2.98 -28.10 2.52
CA GLY A 184 -4.04 -28.56 3.42
C GLY A 184 -3.76 -28.38 4.91
N LYS A 185 -2.86 -27.47 5.27
CA LYS A 185 -2.63 -27.03 6.67
C LYS A 185 -3.65 -26.00 7.12
N ALA A 186 -4.22 -25.25 6.17
CA ALA A 186 -5.40 -24.43 6.31
C ALA A 186 -6.41 -24.80 5.21
N ASP A 187 -7.68 -24.44 5.39
CA ASP A 187 -8.74 -24.77 4.44
C ASP A 187 -8.97 -23.66 3.43
N VAL A 188 -8.96 -22.42 3.88
CA VAL A 188 -9.23 -21.24 3.05
C VAL A 188 -8.22 -20.13 3.32
N PHE A 189 -8.01 -19.29 2.31
CA PHE A 189 -7.38 -17.99 2.42
C PHE A 189 -8.41 -16.92 2.04
N ILE A 190 -8.38 -15.79 2.74
CA ILE A 190 -9.24 -14.64 2.44
C ILE A 190 -8.34 -13.46 2.16
N GLY A 191 -8.43 -12.90 0.95
CA GLY A 191 -7.55 -11.80 0.54
C GLY A 191 -7.90 -11.25 -0.84
N ASN A 192 -6.94 -10.64 -1.49
CA ASN A 192 -7.15 -9.86 -2.70
C ASN A 192 -7.02 -10.71 -3.96
N MET A 193 -7.94 -10.53 -4.90
CA MET A 193 -7.88 -11.22 -6.19
C MET A 193 -6.58 -10.94 -6.97
N PRO A 194 -6.06 -9.70 -7.10
CA PRO A 194 -4.81 -9.45 -7.80
C PRO A 194 -3.60 -10.18 -7.20
N VAL A 195 -3.54 -10.25 -5.86
CA VAL A 195 -2.47 -11.01 -5.16
C VAL A 195 -2.55 -12.49 -5.49
N PHE A 196 -3.75 -13.07 -5.48
CA PHE A 196 -3.94 -14.47 -5.85
C PHE A 196 -3.54 -14.74 -7.29
N SER A 197 -4.00 -13.90 -8.23
CA SER A 197 -3.66 -14.04 -9.66
C SER A 197 -2.16 -14.02 -9.89
N TYR A 198 -1.44 -13.09 -9.25
CA TYR A 198 0.01 -13.00 -9.32
C TYR A 198 0.69 -14.31 -8.84
N PHE A 199 0.28 -14.84 -7.70
CA PHE A 199 0.90 -16.06 -7.15
C PHE A 199 0.51 -17.33 -7.88
N VAL A 200 -0.72 -17.43 -8.42
CA VAL A 200 -1.11 -18.56 -9.27
C VAL A 200 -0.25 -18.64 -10.51
N GLU A 201 0.00 -17.49 -11.16
CA GLU A 201 0.84 -17.44 -12.35
C GLU A 201 2.31 -17.77 -12.03
N LYS A 202 2.86 -17.12 -10.98
CA LYS A 202 4.27 -17.22 -10.65
C LYS A 202 4.68 -18.51 -9.95
N GLU A 203 3.86 -19.03 -9.05
CA GLU A 203 4.17 -20.19 -8.20
C GLU A 203 3.44 -21.48 -8.63
N MET A 204 2.72 -21.43 -9.77
CA MET A 204 1.97 -22.57 -10.30
C MET A 204 1.01 -23.23 -9.30
N LEU A 205 0.30 -22.43 -8.49
CA LEU A 205 -0.65 -22.92 -7.49
C LEU A 205 -1.94 -23.44 -8.15
N THR A 206 -1.82 -24.45 -8.99
CA THR A 206 -2.88 -24.95 -9.87
C THR A 206 -4.01 -25.69 -9.15
N ASN A 207 -3.83 -26.05 -7.88
CA ASN A 207 -4.83 -26.73 -7.05
C ASN A 207 -5.75 -25.77 -6.28
N LEU A 208 -5.50 -24.47 -6.35
CA LEU A 208 -6.31 -23.42 -5.72
C LEU A 208 -7.24 -22.74 -6.73
N GLU A 209 -8.35 -22.23 -6.25
CA GLU A 209 -9.27 -21.38 -7.03
C GLU A 209 -10.01 -20.38 -6.14
N ILE A 210 -10.51 -19.31 -6.76
CA ILE A 210 -11.45 -18.39 -6.11
C ILE A 210 -12.80 -19.08 -6.01
N LYS A 211 -13.34 -19.21 -4.80
CA LYS A 211 -14.67 -19.79 -4.56
C LYS A 211 -15.77 -18.77 -4.78
N PHE A 212 -15.61 -17.58 -4.22
CA PHE A 212 -16.53 -16.46 -4.37
C PHE A 212 -15.91 -15.17 -3.83
N LYS A 213 -16.57 -14.05 -4.11
CA LYS A 213 -16.26 -12.76 -3.51
C LYS A 213 -16.69 -12.79 -2.03
N ALA A 214 -15.79 -12.39 -1.15
CA ALA A 214 -16.07 -12.30 0.28
C ALA A 214 -17.13 -11.21 0.56
N ASP A 215 -17.88 -11.39 1.64
CA ASP A 215 -18.89 -10.42 2.12
C ASP A 215 -18.21 -9.23 2.83
N PHE A 216 -17.38 -8.51 2.06
CA PHE A 216 -16.75 -7.26 2.43
C PHE A 216 -17.10 -6.19 1.40
N GLU A 217 -17.19 -4.95 1.84
CA GLU A 217 -17.10 -3.81 0.93
C GLU A 217 -15.73 -3.82 0.24
N LYS A 218 -15.63 -3.13 -0.90
CA LYS A 218 -14.33 -2.92 -1.53
C LYS A 218 -13.38 -2.27 -0.54
N ILE A 219 -12.15 -2.73 -0.56
CA ILE A 219 -11.10 -2.21 0.30
C ILE A 219 -10.34 -1.14 -0.47
N ASP A 220 -10.38 0.06 0.05
CA ASP A 220 -9.60 1.18 -0.45
C ASP A 220 -8.16 1.11 0.04
N LEU A 221 -7.23 1.19 -0.89
CA LEU A 221 -5.81 1.28 -0.63
C LEU A 221 -5.36 2.73 -0.77
N SER A 222 -4.75 3.23 0.28
CA SER A 222 -4.27 4.60 0.41
C SER A 222 -2.82 4.62 0.83
N MET A 223 -2.17 5.74 0.69
CA MET A 223 -1.02 6.08 1.53
C MET A 223 -1.52 6.55 2.88
N ALA A 224 -0.75 6.33 3.92
CA ALA A 224 -1.12 6.79 5.24
C ALA A 224 0.08 7.39 5.98
N VAL A 225 -0.10 8.58 6.50
CA VAL A 225 0.94 9.35 7.21
C VAL A 225 0.74 9.21 8.71
N LEU A 226 1.82 9.08 9.45
CA LEU A 226 1.77 9.02 10.91
C LEU A 226 1.19 10.32 11.48
N LYS A 227 0.21 10.21 12.38
CA LYS A 227 -0.37 11.39 13.04
C LYS A 227 0.68 12.24 13.73
N GLY A 228 0.50 13.56 13.66
CA GLY A 228 1.48 14.55 14.11
C GLY A 228 2.46 14.99 13.01
N LYS A 229 2.26 14.54 11.76
CA LYS A 229 3.04 14.96 10.58
C LYS A 229 2.13 15.65 9.55
N GLU A 230 1.33 16.60 10.00
CA GLU A 230 0.25 17.25 9.23
C GLU A 230 0.78 17.89 7.94
N THR A 231 1.96 18.50 7.97
CA THR A 231 2.54 19.12 6.77
C THR A 231 2.83 18.08 5.69
N LEU A 232 3.41 16.94 6.06
CA LEU A 232 3.65 15.83 5.13
C LEU A 232 2.32 15.31 4.57
N PHE A 233 1.33 15.08 5.44
CA PHE A 233 0.01 14.63 5.04
C PHE A 233 -0.63 15.59 4.02
N ASN A 234 -0.61 16.89 4.29
CA ASN A 234 -1.18 17.91 3.41
C ASN A 234 -0.49 17.96 2.05
N ILE A 235 0.83 17.83 2.00
CA ILE A 235 1.61 17.78 0.75
C ILE A 235 1.17 16.55 -0.06
N ILE A 236 1.19 15.35 0.51
CA ILE A 236 0.80 14.11 -0.19
C ILE A 236 -0.67 14.20 -0.65
N GLN A 237 -1.57 14.68 0.22
CA GLN A 237 -3.00 14.81 -0.08
C GLN A 237 -3.27 15.78 -1.25
N LYS A 238 -2.44 16.81 -1.45
CA LYS A 238 -2.53 17.73 -2.60
C LYS A 238 -2.06 17.07 -3.90
N VAL A 239 -1.11 16.14 -3.83
CA VAL A 239 -0.60 15.43 -5.02
C VAL A 239 -1.62 14.44 -5.56
N MET A 240 -2.29 13.69 -4.70
CA MET A 240 -3.13 12.56 -5.10
C MET A 240 -4.19 12.88 -6.16
N PRO A 241 -4.95 14.01 -6.08
CA PRO A 241 -5.91 14.38 -7.11
C PRO A 241 -5.26 14.90 -8.41
N GLU A 242 -4.01 15.39 -8.34
CA GLU A 242 -3.29 15.94 -9.51
C GLU A 242 -2.67 14.86 -10.40
N ILE A 243 -2.58 13.62 -9.91
CA ILE A 243 -2.16 12.48 -10.73
C ILE A 243 -3.22 12.25 -11.80
N ILE A 244 -2.87 12.58 -13.04
CA ILE A 244 -3.80 12.52 -14.17
C ILE A 244 -4.17 11.09 -14.54
N GLU A 245 -5.33 10.93 -15.18
CA GLU A 245 -5.87 9.60 -15.52
C GLU A 245 -4.92 8.79 -16.41
N ASP A 246 -4.22 9.45 -17.35
CA ASP A 246 -3.23 8.79 -18.22
C ASP A 246 -2.07 8.15 -17.43
N GLU A 247 -1.63 8.76 -16.30
CA GLU A 247 -0.60 8.20 -15.43
C GLU A 247 -1.15 6.99 -14.67
N LYS A 248 -2.37 7.09 -14.14
CA LYS A 248 -3.06 5.98 -13.47
C LYS A 248 -3.29 4.81 -14.42
N GLU A 249 -3.73 5.08 -15.67
CA GLU A 249 -3.90 4.03 -16.67
C GLU A 249 -2.58 3.34 -17.04
N LYS A 250 -1.47 4.08 -17.14
CA LYS A 250 -0.14 3.48 -17.38
C LYS A 250 0.27 2.56 -16.25
N ILE A 251 0.03 2.97 -14.99
CA ILE A 251 0.29 2.14 -13.82
C ILE A 251 -0.57 0.87 -13.87
N ASN A 252 -1.89 1.01 -14.08
CA ASN A 252 -2.83 -0.11 -14.12
C ASN A 252 -2.56 -1.09 -15.29
N LYS A 253 -2.04 -0.61 -16.41
CA LYS A 253 -1.66 -1.48 -17.55
C LYS A 253 -0.33 -2.20 -17.35
N LYS A 254 0.53 -1.68 -16.47
CA LYS A 254 1.83 -2.28 -16.15
C LYS A 254 1.69 -3.44 -15.16
N TRP A 255 0.72 -3.33 -14.29
CA TRP A 255 0.46 -4.26 -13.19
C TRP A 255 -0.88 -4.99 -13.33
#